data_d48c7241cd223e9d1404d129ffe8d54f
#
_entry.id   d48c7241cd223e9d1404d129ffe8d54f
#
_cell.length_a   1.000
_cell.length_b   1.000
_cell.length_c   1.000
_cell.angle_alpha   90.00
_cell.angle_beta   90.00
_cell.angle_gamma   90.00
#
_symmetry.space_group_name_H-M   'P 1'
#
loop_
_entity.id
_entity.type
_entity.pdbx_description
1 polymer ?
#
loop_
_entity_poly.entity_id
_entity_poly.type
_entity_poly.pdbx_seq_one_letter_code
_entity_poly.pdbx_strand_id
1 'polypeptide(L)'
;PYNFNPLNYNPLRDILNGIVDFEELHLYNKKKLFICATNVKTNRAKIFTNKDITVESVLASACLPLLFQAVEIDGEYYWDGGYMGNPPIFPLITNTNIHYVVFVKINSININSVPTTARDIADRVNEISFNSSLINEMKLIHYRNELLRNGVLESDDKVNREIYVHTISGYESLSQLGHSSKMNTSWEFLLQLKEKGRETADKWLEKDFK
;
A
#
# COMPACT_ATOMS: atom_id res chain seq x y z
N PRO A 1 6.43 -21.13 -5.42
CA PRO A 1 5.49 -20.88 -6.52
C PRO A 1 5.89 -21.58 -7.80
N TYR A 2 7.18 -21.64 -8.18
CA TYR A 2 7.64 -22.22 -9.45
C TYR A 2 7.28 -23.72 -9.61
N ASN A 3 7.26 -24.48 -8.53
CA ASN A 3 6.84 -25.90 -8.54
C ASN A 3 5.33 -26.05 -8.33
N PHE A 4 4.70 -25.12 -7.63
CA PHE A 4 3.28 -25.18 -7.28
C PHE A 4 2.39 -24.60 -8.38
N ASN A 5 2.84 -23.52 -9.02
CA ASN A 5 2.16 -22.85 -10.13
C ASN A 5 3.12 -22.69 -11.34
N PRO A 6 3.52 -23.78 -11.98
CA PRO A 6 4.52 -23.74 -13.05
C PRO A 6 4.04 -22.98 -14.30
N LEU A 7 2.73 -22.95 -14.53
CA LEU A 7 2.11 -22.21 -15.63
C LEU A 7 1.94 -20.71 -15.34
N ASN A 8 2.31 -20.29 -14.12
CA ASN A 8 2.17 -18.90 -13.65
C ASN A 8 0.75 -18.34 -13.85
N TYR A 9 -0.27 -19.18 -13.64
CA TYR A 9 -1.66 -18.76 -13.76
C TYR A 9 -2.03 -17.82 -12.61
N ASN A 10 -2.53 -16.64 -12.97
CA ASN A 10 -3.02 -15.67 -12.01
C ASN A 10 -4.39 -15.13 -12.48
N PRO A 11 -5.49 -15.55 -11.84
CA PRO A 11 -6.85 -15.15 -12.25
C PRO A 11 -7.10 -13.63 -12.17
N LEU A 12 -6.31 -12.89 -11.39
CA LEU A 12 -6.40 -11.44 -11.33
C LEU A 12 -6.13 -10.79 -12.69
N ARG A 13 -5.31 -11.40 -13.54
CA ARG A 13 -5.04 -10.93 -14.91
C ARG A 13 -6.31 -10.82 -15.73
N ASP A 14 -7.12 -11.88 -15.74
CA ASP A 14 -8.34 -11.94 -16.55
C ASP A 14 -9.37 -10.93 -16.02
N ILE A 15 -9.47 -10.80 -14.70
CA ILE A 15 -10.34 -9.80 -14.06
C ILE A 15 -9.92 -8.39 -14.48
N LEU A 16 -8.64 -8.05 -14.38
CA LEU A 16 -8.14 -6.72 -14.71
C LEU A 16 -8.38 -6.37 -16.20
N ASN A 17 -8.10 -7.31 -17.09
CA ASN A 17 -8.35 -7.13 -18.52
C ASN A 17 -9.83 -6.95 -18.84
N GLY A 18 -10.73 -7.49 -18.02
CA GLY A 18 -12.17 -7.38 -18.20
C GLY A 18 -12.79 -6.10 -17.67
N ILE A 19 -12.12 -5.40 -16.73
CA ILE A 19 -12.71 -4.24 -16.03
C ILE A 19 -11.93 -2.94 -16.17
N VAL A 20 -10.66 -2.99 -16.61
CA VAL A 20 -9.81 -1.81 -16.73
C VAL A 20 -9.42 -1.58 -18.18
N ASP A 21 -9.76 -0.42 -18.70
CA ASP A 21 -9.22 0.09 -19.96
C ASP A 21 -7.90 0.82 -19.67
N PHE A 22 -6.78 0.14 -19.91
CA PHE A 22 -5.45 0.69 -19.64
C PHE A 22 -5.08 1.80 -20.63
N GLU A 23 -5.59 1.80 -21.84
CA GLU A 23 -5.34 2.87 -22.81
C GLU A 23 -6.05 4.17 -22.38
N GLU A 24 -7.31 4.06 -21.94
CA GLU A 24 -8.03 5.20 -21.35
C GLU A 24 -7.33 5.69 -20.09
N LEU A 25 -6.85 4.79 -19.24
CA LEU A 25 -6.11 5.12 -18.01
C LEU A 25 -4.86 5.95 -18.32
N HIS A 26 -4.11 5.62 -19.37
CA HIS A 26 -2.90 6.35 -19.77
C HIS A 26 -3.21 7.79 -20.22
N LEU A 27 -4.37 8.01 -20.81
CA LEU A 27 -4.84 9.33 -21.25
C LEU A 27 -5.47 10.13 -20.10
N TYR A 28 -5.85 9.46 -19.00
CA TYR A 28 -6.56 10.08 -17.90
C TYR A 28 -5.60 10.90 -17.03
N ASN A 29 -5.79 12.22 -17.04
CA ASN A 29 -4.90 13.18 -16.36
C ASN A 29 -5.50 13.88 -15.13
N LYS A 30 -6.81 13.66 -14.86
CA LYS A 30 -7.49 14.33 -13.74
C LYS A 30 -7.07 13.79 -12.36
N LYS A 31 -6.63 12.54 -12.29
CA LYS A 31 -6.12 11.91 -11.05
C LYS A 31 -4.78 11.26 -11.35
N LYS A 32 -3.85 11.42 -10.43
CA LYS A 32 -2.56 10.74 -10.49
C LYS A 32 -2.63 9.45 -9.69
N LEU A 33 -2.27 8.35 -10.33
CA LEU A 33 -2.16 7.04 -9.71
C LEU A 33 -0.68 6.69 -9.54
N PHE A 34 -0.39 6.03 -8.42
CA PHE A 34 0.94 5.53 -8.10
C PHE A 34 0.81 4.10 -7.61
N ILE A 35 1.44 3.16 -8.30
CA ILE A 35 1.50 1.74 -7.94
C ILE A 35 2.94 1.40 -7.62
N CYS A 36 3.17 0.74 -6.48
CA CYS A 36 4.49 0.32 -6.06
C CYS A 36 4.70 -1.17 -6.30
N ALA A 37 5.87 -1.54 -6.81
CA ALA A 37 6.37 -2.90 -6.81
C ALA A 37 7.82 -2.93 -6.31
N THR A 38 8.26 -4.07 -5.78
CA THR A 38 9.62 -4.27 -5.27
C THR A 38 10.47 -4.97 -6.33
N ASN A 39 11.54 -4.33 -6.80
CA ASN A 39 12.48 -4.98 -7.70
C ASN A 39 13.27 -6.05 -6.94
N VAL A 40 13.16 -7.29 -7.40
CA VAL A 40 13.71 -8.47 -6.70
C VAL A 40 15.24 -8.47 -6.67
N LYS A 41 15.88 -7.97 -7.73
CA LYS A 41 17.34 -7.99 -7.87
C LYS A 41 18.01 -6.84 -7.12
N THR A 42 17.37 -5.66 -7.10
CA THR A 42 18.02 -4.44 -6.59
C THR A 42 17.50 -4.00 -5.23
N ASN A 43 16.44 -4.64 -4.73
CA ASN A 43 15.75 -4.26 -3.49
C ASN A 43 15.29 -2.79 -3.48
N ARG A 44 14.85 -2.28 -4.63
CA ARG A 44 14.35 -0.92 -4.78
C ARG A 44 12.87 -0.90 -5.10
N ALA A 45 12.18 0.12 -4.59
CA ALA A 45 10.82 0.42 -5.00
C ALA A 45 10.80 0.89 -6.47
N LYS A 46 9.94 0.30 -7.27
CA LYS A 46 9.54 0.80 -8.59
C LYS A 46 8.15 1.40 -8.47
N ILE A 47 8.04 2.66 -8.83
CA ILE A 47 6.75 3.36 -8.87
C ILE A 47 6.29 3.45 -10.32
N PHE A 48 5.12 2.90 -10.59
CA PHE A 48 4.42 3.05 -11.84
C PHE A 48 3.39 4.16 -11.70
N THR A 49 3.37 5.07 -12.67
CA THR A 49 2.41 6.19 -12.74
C THR A 49 1.42 5.94 -13.86
N ASN A 50 0.37 6.77 -13.99
CA ASN A 50 -0.68 6.57 -15.00
C ASN A 50 -0.17 6.06 -16.36
N LYS A 51 0.93 6.61 -16.85
CA LYS A 51 1.50 6.26 -18.19
C LYS A 51 2.16 4.88 -18.22
N ASP A 52 2.59 4.38 -17.08
CA ASP A 52 3.36 3.14 -16.95
C ASP A 52 2.53 2.01 -16.35
N ILE A 53 1.25 2.29 -15.98
CA ILE A 53 0.38 1.31 -15.35
C ILE A 53 -0.15 0.35 -16.41
N THR A 54 0.20 -0.92 -16.28
CA THR A 54 -0.26 -2.03 -17.12
C THR A 54 -0.83 -3.14 -16.24
N VAL A 55 -1.40 -4.16 -16.84
CA VAL A 55 -1.79 -5.38 -16.10
C VAL A 55 -0.62 -5.92 -15.30
N GLU A 56 0.58 -5.98 -15.92
CA GLU A 56 1.79 -6.48 -15.30
C GLU A 56 2.19 -5.65 -14.07
N SER A 57 2.11 -4.34 -14.14
CA SER A 57 2.45 -3.48 -12.98
C SER A 57 1.50 -3.68 -11.81
N VAL A 58 0.19 -3.88 -12.08
CA VAL A 58 -0.79 -4.19 -11.05
C VAL A 58 -0.54 -5.58 -10.45
N LEU A 59 -0.29 -6.59 -11.29
CA LEU A 59 0.05 -7.94 -10.84
C LEU A 59 1.35 -7.95 -10.03
N ALA A 60 2.36 -7.17 -10.44
CA ALA A 60 3.62 -7.02 -9.72
C ALA A 60 3.40 -6.45 -8.32
N SER A 61 2.57 -5.41 -8.21
CA SER A 61 2.27 -4.75 -6.93
C SER A 61 1.55 -5.63 -5.92
N ALA A 62 0.91 -6.72 -6.38
CA ALA A 62 0.19 -7.70 -5.57
C ALA A 62 0.83 -9.10 -5.61
N CYS A 63 2.06 -9.21 -6.11
CA CYS A 63 2.76 -10.46 -6.28
C CYS A 63 3.36 -10.95 -4.96
N LEU A 64 2.65 -11.81 -4.24
CA LEU A 64 3.16 -12.46 -3.03
C LEU A 64 4.19 -13.54 -3.39
N PRO A 65 5.45 -13.44 -2.92
CA PRO A 65 6.57 -14.27 -3.39
C PRO A 65 6.40 -15.78 -3.18
N LEU A 66 5.63 -16.18 -2.18
CA LEU A 66 5.39 -17.58 -1.86
C LEU A 66 4.23 -18.20 -2.67
N LEU A 67 3.37 -17.37 -3.27
CA LEU A 67 2.18 -17.81 -4.03
C LEU A 67 2.38 -17.69 -5.53
N PHE A 68 3.02 -16.63 -6.01
CA PHE A 68 3.19 -16.32 -7.42
C PHE A 68 4.66 -16.20 -7.79
N GLN A 69 4.97 -16.52 -9.04
CA GLN A 69 6.28 -16.24 -9.62
C GLN A 69 6.47 -14.73 -9.73
N ALA A 70 7.72 -14.26 -9.68
CA ALA A 70 8.01 -12.85 -9.86
C ALA A 70 7.50 -12.37 -11.23
N VAL A 71 6.86 -11.18 -11.25
CA VAL A 71 6.35 -10.61 -12.50
C VAL A 71 7.49 -9.94 -13.24
N GLU A 72 7.68 -10.31 -14.50
CA GLU A 72 8.68 -9.70 -15.39
C GLU A 72 8.08 -8.48 -16.09
N ILE A 73 8.80 -7.34 -16.03
CA ILE A 73 8.47 -6.10 -16.75
C ILE A 73 9.81 -5.54 -17.25
N ASP A 74 9.94 -5.39 -18.55
CA ASP A 74 11.12 -4.83 -19.23
C ASP A 74 12.45 -5.52 -18.82
N GLY A 75 12.45 -6.86 -18.64
CA GLY A 75 13.61 -7.64 -18.25
C GLY A 75 13.99 -7.58 -16.76
N GLU A 76 13.21 -6.86 -15.97
CA GLU A 76 13.33 -6.80 -14.52
C GLU A 76 12.20 -7.58 -13.84
N TYR A 77 12.45 -8.07 -12.62
CA TYR A 77 11.55 -8.96 -11.89
C TYR A 77 11.04 -8.27 -10.62
N TYR A 78 9.73 -8.38 -10.38
CA TYR A 78 9.06 -7.65 -9.32
C TYR A 78 8.20 -8.54 -8.43
N TRP A 79 8.19 -8.21 -7.14
CA TRP A 79 7.28 -8.68 -6.11
C TRP A 79 6.41 -7.56 -5.58
N ASP A 80 5.50 -7.90 -4.66
CA ASP A 80 4.60 -6.99 -3.97
C ASP A 80 5.32 -5.73 -3.49
N GLY A 81 4.71 -4.59 -3.77
CA GLY A 81 5.26 -3.29 -3.39
C GLY A 81 5.35 -3.06 -1.90
N GLY A 82 4.53 -3.76 -1.12
CA GLY A 82 4.48 -3.64 0.34
C GLY A 82 5.81 -3.92 1.05
N TYR A 83 6.74 -4.64 0.42
CA TYR A 83 8.08 -4.85 0.97
C TYR A 83 8.93 -3.57 0.99
N MET A 84 8.69 -2.64 0.05
CA MET A 84 9.49 -1.40 -0.05
C MET A 84 8.68 -0.13 0.20
N GLY A 85 7.34 -0.19 0.08
CA GLY A 85 6.45 0.95 0.33
C GLY A 85 5.01 0.50 0.53
N ASN A 86 4.48 0.62 1.75
CA ASN A 86 3.11 0.15 2.09
C ASN A 86 2.27 1.22 2.81
N PRO A 87 1.76 2.20 2.06
CA PRO A 87 2.14 2.63 0.72
C PRO A 87 3.38 3.52 0.73
N PRO A 88 4.07 3.72 -0.41
CA PRO A 88 5.09 4.75 -0.53
C PRO A 88 4.43 6.14 -0.58
N ILE A 89 4.74 7.03 0.35
CA ILE A 89 4.16 8.38 0.44
C ILE A 89 4.99 9.39 -0.35
N PHE A 90 6.32 9.23 -0.38
CA PHE A 90 7.22 10.17 -1.05
C PHE A 90 6.88 10.44 -2.53
N PRO A 91 6.49 9.45 -3.35
CA PRO A 91 6.07 9.72 -4.72
C PRO A 91 4.87 10.67 -4.83
N LEU A 92 3.95 10.62 -3.87
CA LEU A 92 2.83 11.58 -3.81
C LEU A 92 3.34 12.99 -3.53
N ILE A 93 4.25 13.14 -2.58
CA ILE A 93 4.80 14.44 -2.19
C ILE A 93 5.60 15.06 -3.32
N THR A 94 6.46 14.29 -3.98
CA THR A 94 7.39 14.79 -4.99
C THR A 94 6.76 15.03 -6.35
N ASN A 95 5.67 14.33 -6.68
CA ASN A 95 5.03 14.41 -8.00
C ASN A 95 3.68 15.14 -7.99
N THR A 96 3.27 15.69 -6.85
CA THR A 96 2.03 16.44 -6.71
C THR A 96 2.23 17.66 -5.81
N ASN A 97 1.25 18.56 -5.78
CA ASN A 97 1.24 19.74 -4.90
C ASN A 97 0.33 19.55 -3.69
N ILE A 98 0.19 18.32 -3.18
CA ILE A 98 -0.67 18.04 -2.02
C ILE A 98 -0.06 18.53 -0.72
N HIS A 99 -0.91 18.97 0.21
CA HIS A 99 -0.58 19.24 1.61
C HIS A 99 -1.14 18.17 2.53
N TYR A 100 -2.19 17.49 2.11
CA TYR A 100 -2.91 16.52 2.93
C TYR A 100 -2.82 15.12 2.31
N VAL A 101 -2.48 14.15 3.13
CA VAL A 101 -2.47 12.73 2.80
C VAL A 101 -3.42 12.02 3.74
N VAL A 102 -4.40 11.32 3.19
CA VAL A 102 -5.26 10.42 3.98
C VAL A 102 -4.76 8.99 3.76
N PHE A 103 -4.31 8.39 4.84
CA PHE A 103 -3.79 7.03 4.86
C PHE A 103 -4.86 6.06 5.37
N VAL A 104 -5.32 5.14 4.52
CA VAL A 104 -6.25 4.07 4.92
C VAL A 104 -5.45 2.86 5.35
N LYS A 105 -5.45 2.57 6.65
CA LYS A 105 -4.63 1.54 7.27
C LYS A 105 -5.47 0.34 7.70
N ILE A 106 -5.19 -0.82 7.10
CA ILE A 106 -5.88 -2.08 7.39
C ILE A 106 -5.13 -2.87 8.47
N ASN A 107 -3.80 -2.96 8.36
CA ASN A 107 -2.97 -3.73 9.27
C ASN A 107 -2.55 -2.90 10.50
N SER A 108 -2.50 -3.52 11.67
CA SER A 108 -1.98 -2.86 12.86
C SER A 108 -0.45 -2.75 12.84
N ILE A 109 0.07 -1.64 13.39
CA ILE A 109 1.50 -1.53 13.73
C ILE A 109 1.76 -2.19 15.09
N ASN A 110 0.84 -2.02 16.03
CA ASN A 110 0.97 -2.51 17.39
C ASN A 110 0.17 -3.80 17.58
N ILE A 111 0.67 -4.70 18.41
CA ILE A 111 -0.04 -5.89 18.87
C ILE A 111 -0.02 -5.90 20.40
N ASN A 112 -1.04 -6.53 21.01
CA ASN A 112 -1.19 -6.55 22.46
C ASN A 112 -0.41 -7.68 23.15
N SER A 113 -0.03 -8.71 22.40
CA SER A 113 0.67 -9.89 22.92
C SER A 113 1.80 -10.32 22.02
N VAL A 114 2.87 -10.85 22.61
CA VAL A 114 4.01 -11.40 21.86
C VAL A 114 3.59 -12.73 21.23
N PRO A 115 3.81 -12.95 19.92
CA PRO A 115 3.50 -14.21 19.26
C PRO A 115 4.44 -15.33 19.76
N THR A 116 3.90 -16.51 20.01
CA THR A 116 4.63 -17.65 20.58
C THR A 116 4.63 -18.89 19.68
N THR A 117 3.71 -18.98 18.73
CA THR A 117 3.71 -20.08 17.74
C THR A 117 4.55 -19.73 16.53
N ALA A 118 5.14 -20.71 15.85
CA ALA A 118 5.93 -20.49 14.64
C ALA A 118 5.15 -19.75 13.56
N ARG A 119 3.85 -20.03 13.42
CA ARG A 119 2.97 -19.37 12.48
C ARG A 119 2.78 -17.90 12.84
N ASP A 120 2.41 -17.59 14.08
CA ASP A 120 2.16 -16.22 14.52
C ASP A 120 3.44 -15.38 14.47
N ILE A 121 4.60 -16.01 14.77
CA ILE A 121 5.92 -15.36 14.63
C ILE A 121 6.18 -15.01 13.16
N ALA A 122 5.98 -15.94 12.22
CA ALA A 122 6.18 -15.70 10.80
C ALA A 122 5.25 -14.58 10.29
N ASP A 123 3.98 -14.61 10.70
CA ASP A 123 2.99 -13.59 10.37
C ASP A 123 3.44 -12.21 10.91
N ARG A 124 3.94 -12.16 12.14
CA ARG A 124 4.42 -10.91 12.74
C ARG A 124 5.67 -10.36 12.07
N VAL A 125 6.62 -11.22 11.70
CA VAL A 125 7.81 -10.83 10.94
C VAL A 125 7.41 -10.20 9.61
N ASN A 126 6.44 -10.79 8.92
CA ASN A 126 5.91 -10.25 7.68
C ASN A 126 5.24 -8.88 7.89
N GLU A 127 4.40 -8.72 8.93
CA GLU A 127 3.79 -7.43 9.29
C GLU A 127 4.82 -6.35 9.62
N ILE A 128 5.88 -6.69 10.37
CA ILE A 128 6.97 -5.76 10.67
C ILE A 128 7.66 -5.32 9.39
N SER A 129 7.95 -6.23 8.48
CA SER A 129 8.56 -5.93 7.19
C SER A 129 7.70 -4.95 6.38
N PHE A 130 6.41 -5.21 6.27
CA PHE A 130 5.47 -4.36 5.53
C PHE A 130 5.25 -2.98 6.16
N ASN A 131 5.37 -2.86 7.49
CA ASN A 131 5.17 -1.60 8.18
C ASN A 131 6.45 -0.74 8.28
N SER A 132 7.63 -1.34 8.13
CA SER A 132 8.91 -0.67 8.39
C SER A 132 9.16 0.53 7.48
N SER A 133 8.87 0.40 6.20
CA SER A 133 9.01 1.49 5.22
C SER A 133 8.09 2.66 5.54
N LEU A 134 6.83 2.40 5.83
CA LEU A 134 5.85 3.41 6.21
C LEU A 134 6.29 4.16 7.48
N ILE A 135 6.72 3.45 8.53
CA ILE A 135 7.18 4.07 9.78
C ILE A 135 8.35 5.02 9.50
N ASN A 136 9.28 4.63 8.64
CA ASN A 136 10.43 5.46 8.29
C ASN A 136 10.00 6.68 7.46
N GLU A 137 9.12 6.54 6.49
CA GLU A 137 8.58 7.66 5.73
C GLU A 137 7.84 8.66 6.64
N MET A 138 7.01 8.17 7.57
CA MET A 138 6.31 9.02 8.53
C MET A 138 7.26 9.81 9.43
N LYS A 139 8.35 9.18 9.92
CA LYS A 139 9.39 9.87 10.69
C LYS A 139 10.08 10.96 9.86
N LEU A 140 10.38 10.68 8.59
CA LEU A 140 11.02 11.66 7.70
C LEU A 140 10.08 12.83 7.39
N ILE A 141 8.79 12.59 7.16
CA ILE A 141 7.80 13.64 6.96
C ILE A 141 7.70 14.52 8.21
N HIS A 142 7.61 13.91 9.40
CA HIS A 142 7.57 14.63 10.67
C HIS A 142 8.81 15.51 10.86
N TYR A 143 10.00 14.94 10.72
CA TYR A 143 11.26 15.66 10.84
C TYR A 143 11.35 16.83 9.83
N ARG A 144 10.96 16.60 8.58
CA ARG A 144 10.95 17.65 7.57
C ARG A 144 9.98 18.77 7.92
N ASN A 145 8.78 18.46 8.41
CA ASN A 145 7.82 19.46 8.86
C ASN A 145 8.39 20.28 10.03
N GLU A 146 9.12 19.67 10.96
CA GLU A 146 9.80 20.40 12.04
C GLU A 146 10.86 21.37 11.51
N LEU A 147 11.66 20.98 10.53
CA LEU A 147 12.66 21.85 9.90
C LEU A 147 12.00 23.07 9.23
N LEU A 148 10.86 22.86 8.55
CA LEU A 148 10.09 23.94 7.94
C LEU A 148 9.52 24.91 9.00
N ARG A 149 8.92 24.38 10.06
CA ARG A 149 8.33 25.19 11.15
C ARG A 149 9.37 26.01 11.91
N ASN A 150 10.55 25.45 12.06
CA ASN A 150 11.66 26.12 12.75
C ASN A 150 12.46 27.07 11.83
N GLY A 151 12.06 27.23 10.56
CA GLY A 151 12.74 28.10 9.59
C GLY A 151 14.13 27.62 9.16
N VAL A 152 14.48 26.36 9.44
CA VAL A 152 15.75 25.75 9.01
C VAL A 152 15.69 25.36 7.53
N LEU A 153 14.51 24.98 7.06
CA LEU A 153 14.22 24.71 5.66
C LEU A 153 13.26 25.77 5.13
N GLU A 154 13.62 26.42 4.02
CA GLU A 154 12.75 27.39 3.37
C GLU A 154 11.58 26.69 2.65
N SER A 155 10.38 27.23 2.82
CA SER A 155 9.20 26.77 2.10
C SER A 155 9.21 27.32 0.67
N ASP A 156 8.93 26.48 -0.32
CA ASP A 156 8.89 26.87 -1.74
C ASP A 156 7.58 26.50 -2.46
N ASP A 157 6.56 26.09 -1.74
CA ASP A 157 5.23 25.63 -2.23
C ASP A 157 5.27 24.47 -3.27
N LYS A 158 6.42 24.12 -3.78
CA LYS A 158 6.58 23.03 -4.77
C LYS A 158 7.04 21.73 -4.14
N VAL A 159 8.16 21.78 -3.44
CA VAL A 159 8.78 20.61 -2.80
C VAL A 159 8.81 20.77 -1.29
N ASN A 160 9.16 21.97 -0.80
CA ASN A 160 9.33 22.26 0.62
C ASN A 160 8.07 22.88 1.22
N ARG A 161 7.06 22.06 1.44
CA ARG A 161 5.80 22.40 2.09
C ARG A 161 5.48 21.43 3.21
N GLU A 162 4.71 21.87 4.18
CA GLU A 162 4.24 20.96 5.23
C GLU A 162 3.25 19.94 4.66
N ILE A 163 3.41 18.69 5.10
CA ILE A 163 2.54 17.57 4.73
C ILE A 163 1.82 17.09 5.98
N TYR A 164 0.51 17.17 5.95
CA TYR A 164 -0.38 16.70 7.01
C TYR A 164 -0.88 15.30 6.67
N VAL A 165 -0.56 14.34 7.53
CA VAL A 165 -0.96 12.93 7.33
C VAL A 165 -2.08 12.59 8.30
N HIS A 166 -3.22 12.23 7.74
CA HIS A 166 -4.38 11.74 8.46
C HIS A 166 -4.48 10.23 8.28
N THR A 167 -4.94 9.51 9.30
CA THR A 167 -5.04 8.05 9.25
C THR A 167 -6.45 7.58 9.55
N ILE A 168 -7.06 6.86 8.61
CA ILE A 168 -8.25 6.06 8.86
C ILE A 168 -7.77 4.66 9.22
N SER A 169 -7.94 4.26 10.49
CA SER A 169 -7.44 2.98 10.99
C SER A 169 -8.57 1.97 11.14
N GLY A 170 -8.46 0.84 10.44
CA GLY A 170 -9.34 -0.31 10.62
C GLY A 170 -9.02 -1.18 11.84
N TYR A 171 -8.02 -0.82 12.66
CA TYR A 171 -7.54 -1.66 13.75
C TYR A 171 -8.64 -2.10 14.73
N GLU A 172 -9.42 -1.18 15.24
CA GLU A 172 -10.49 -1.51 16.21
C GLU A 172 -11.53 -2.47 15.64
N SER A 173 -11.88 -2.27 14.37
CA SER A 173 -12.88 -3.07 13.66
C SER A 173 -12.38 -4.44 13.19
N LEU A 174 -11.06 -4.56 12.95
CA LEU A 174 -10.45 -5.74 12.31
C LEU A 174 -9.54 -6.54 13.25
N SER A 175 -9.22 -6.03 14.46
CA SER A 175 -8.28 -6.66 15.42
C SER A 175 -8.69 -8.07 15.87
N GLN A 176 -9.98 -8.38 15.80
CA GLN A 176 -10.52 -9.71 16.16
C GLN A 176 -10.44 -10.71 14.99
N LEU A 177 -10.10 -10.24 13.78
CA LEU A 177 -9.99 -11.08 12.60
C LEU A 177 -8.57 -11.64 12.51
N GLY A 178 -8.42 -12.96 12.67
CA GLY A 178 -7.14 -13.64 12.51
C GLY A 178 -6.65 -13.64 11.05
N HIS A 179 -5.39 -13.98 10.83
CA HIS A 179 -4.79 -14.06 9.49
C HIS A 179 -5.56 -14.97 8.51
N SER A 180 -6.17 -16.04 9.00
CA SER A 180 -7.02 -16.93 8.20
C SER A 180 -8.22 -16.22 7.56
N SER A 181 -8.68 -15.11 8.15
CA SER A 181 -9.79 -14.34 7.59
C SER A 181 -9.45 -13.69 6.24
N LYS A 182 -8.17 -13.44 5.96
CA LYS A 182 -7.72 -12.91 4.66
C LYS A 182 -7.98 -13.87 3.49
N MET A 183 -8.16 -15.16 3.78
CA MET A 183 -8.50 -16.19 2.79
C MET A 183 -10.01 -16.46 2.71
N ASN A 184 -10.82 -15.78 3.52
CA ASN A 184 -12.27 -15.93 3.48
C ASN A 184 -12.86 -15.04 2.36
N THR A 185 -13.30 -15.68 1.28
CA THR A 185 -13.88 -15.02 0.11
C THR A 185 -15.40 -15.08 0.09
N SER A 186 -16.06 -15.49 1.20
CA SER A 186 -17.51 -15.55 1.24
C SER A 186 -18.12 -14.15 1.09
N TRP A 187 -19.17 -14.03 0.29
CA TRP A 187 -19.80 -12.75 -0.01
C TRP A 187 -20.34 -12.05 1.25
N GLU A 188 -20.91 -12.82 2.16
CA GLU A 188 -21.40 -12.30 3.44
C GLU A 188 -20.28 -11.64 4.26
N PHE A 189 -19.10 -12.29 4.33
CA PHE A 189 -17.94 -11.74 5.04
C PHE A 189 -17.44 -10.46 4.37
N LEU A 190 -17.40 -10.40 3.04
CA LEU A 190 -17.01 -9.19 2.32
C LEU A 190 -17.99 -8.04 2.57
N LEU A 191 -19.29 -8.31 2.65
CA LEU A 191 -20.28 -7.30 3.02
C LEU A 191 -20.08 -6.80 4.45
N GLN A 192 -19.80 -7.69 5.41
CA GLN A 192 -19.48 -7.30 6.79
C GLN A 192 -18.23 -6.39 6.84
N LEU A 193 -17.18 -6.72 6.09
CA LEU A 193 -15.97 -5.88 6.01
C LEU A 193 -16.29 -4.50 5.41
N LYS A 194 -17.14 -4.46 4.38
CA LYS A 194 -17.58 -3.20 3.77
C LYS A 194 -18.28 -2.30 4.78
N GLU A 195 -19.23 -2.83 5.56
CA GLU A 195 -19.94 -2.04 6.57
C GLU A 195 -19.00 -1.56 7.69
N LYS A 196 -18.11 -2.42 8.18
CA LYS A 196 -17.07 -2.02 9.14
C LYS A 196 -16.19 -0.90 8.61
N GLY A 197 -15.81 -0.96 7.33
CA GLY A 197 -15.05 0.08 6.67
C GLY A 197 -15.78 1.43 6.62
N ARG A 198 -17.06 1.40 6.29
CA ARG A 198 -17.93 2.59 6.28
C ARG A 198 -18.07 3.22 7.67
N GLU A 199 -18.44 2.41 8.67
CA GLU A 199 -18.55 2.89 10.05
C GLU A 199 -17.24 3.52 10.56
N THR A 200 -16.09 2.94 10.19
CA THR A 200 -14.79 3.47 10.57
C THR A 200 -14.51 4.82 9.88
N ALA A 201 -14.84 4.93 8.61
CA ALA A 201 -14.67 6.16 7.85
C ALA A 201 -15.60 7.28 8.35
N ASP A 202 -16.86 6.96 8.64
CA ASP A 202 -17.84 7.91 9.17
C ASP A 202 -17.40 8.47 10.53
N LYS A 203 -16.97 7.62 11.45
CA LYS A 203 -16.42 8.04 12.75
C LYS A 203 -15.21 8.96 12.59
N TRP A 204 -14.34 8.65 11.64
CA TRP A 204 -13.17 9.48 11.35
C TRP A 204 -13.57 10.84 10.78
N LEU A 205 -14.52 10.88 9.84
CA LEU A 205 -15.03 12.13 9.26
C LEU A 205 -15.67 13.04 10.33
N GLU A 206 -16.40 12.47 11.28
CA GLU A 206 -17.03 13.24 12.35
C GLU A 206 -16.02 13.83 13.35
N LYS A 207 -14.93 13.11 13.63
CA LYS A 207 -13.97 13.45 14.68
C LYS A 207 -12.77 14.25 14.18
N ASP A 208 -12.17 13.82 13.09
CA ASP A 208 -10.83 14.26 12.68
C ASP A 208 -10.83 15.17 11.44
N PHE A 209 -11.99 15.33 10.77
CA PHE A 209 -12.11 16.11 9.55
C PHE A 209 -12.92 17.41 9.73
N LYS A 210 -12.99 17.95 10.95
CA LYS A 210 -13.65 19.22 11.24
C LYS A 210 -12.71 20.41 11.13
#